data_643378f0db938105a8af15876e2ae8ae
#
_entry.id   643378f0db938105a8af15876e2ae8ae
#
_cell.length_a   1.000
_cell.length_b   1.000
_cell.length_c   1.000
_cell.angle_alpha   90.00
_cell.angle_beta   90.00
_cell.angle_gamma   90.00
#
_symmetry.space_group_name_H-M   'P 1'
#
loop_
_entity.id
_entity.type
_entity.pdbx_description
1 polymer ?
#
loop_
_entity_poly.entity_id
_entity_poly.type
_entity_poly.pdbx_seq_one_letter_code
_entity_poly.pdbx_strand_id
1 'polypeptide(L)'
;MLGYVVGGSLATLFGSNIINRIVSNTINFVCDSVSFIIGGSESSKHINDINSKLKSLDMDLKIDMVNVICSKIKHDEISLMCEANVEELIRRIEYLRDFIKKEVEEYNEKWLHSYRVLNLDIEIKELTSLVFVLDGRISLLMSLLK
;
A
#
# COMPACT_ATOMS: atom_id res chain seq x y z
N MET A 1 -4.00 4.94 45.94
CA MET A 1 -2.82 5.08 45.08
C MET A 1 -2.95 4.15 43.90
N LEU A 2 -3.49 4.62 42.82
CA LEU A 2 -3.55 3.90 41.55
C LEU A 2 -2.51 4.53 40.61
N GLY A 3 -1.37 3.82 40.49
CA GLY A 3 -0.24 4.26 39.70
C GLY A 3 -0.52 4.21 38.22
N TYR A 4 -0.29 5.31 37.58
CA TYR A 4 -0.27 5.45 36.14
C TYR A 4 0.90 4.64 35.53
N VAL A 5 0.60 3.51 34.93
CA VAL A 5 1.51 2.78 34.02
C VAL A 5 0.71 2.32 32.81
N VAL A 6 0.33 3.25 31.94
CA VAL A 6 -0.32 2.88 30.66
C VAL A 6 0.26 3.66 29.46
N GLY A 7 1.29 4.49 29.67
CA GLY A 7 1.84 5.31 28.57
C GLY A 7 2.91 4.67 27.69
N GLY A 8 3.56 3.60 28.14
CA GLY A 8 4.75 3.07 27.45
C GLY A 8 4.52 1.92 26.48
N SER A 9 3.39 1.23 26.56
CA SER A 9 3.19 -0.03 25.85
C SER A 9 2.51 0.11 24.48
N LEU A 10 1.72 1.17 24.27
CA LEU A 10 1.00 1.35 23.01
C LEU A 10 1.89 1.92 21.90
N ALA A 11 2.75 2.89 22.22
CA ALA A 11 3.64 3.49 21.24
C ALA A 11 4.66 2.48 20.66
N THR A 12 5.16 1.56 21.47
CA THR A 12 6.06 0.48 21.04
C THR A 12 5.33 -0.58 20.20
N LEU A 13 4.04 -0.81 20.43
CA LEU A 13 3.25 -1.76 19.64
C LEU A 13 2.92 -1.22 18.24
N PHE A 14 2.65 0.07 18.12
CA PHE A 14 2.32 0.67 16.81
C PHE A 14 3.57 0.83 15.92
N GLY A 15 4.68 1.32 16.45
CA GLY A 15 5.93 1.46 15.72
C GLY A 15 6.52 0.12 15.26
N SER A 16 6.43 -0.94 16.07
CA SER A 16 6.94 -2.26 15.72
C SER A 16 6.09 -2.98 14.67
N ASN A 17 4.78 -2.73 14.62
CA ASN A 17 3.90 -3.34 13.61
C ASN A 17 4.13 -2.77 12.22
N ILE A 18 4.39 -1.47 12.10
CA ILE A 18 4.74 -0.86 10.82
C ILE A 18 6.10 -1.40 10.34
N ILE A 19 7.12 -1.39 11.21
CA ILE A 19 8.47 -1.85 10.86
C ILE A 19 8.51 -3.35 10.54
N ASN A 20 7.81 -4.19 11.28
CA ASN A 20 7.79 -5.64 11.04
C ASN A 20 7.03 -6.04 9.76
N ARG A 21 6.06 -5.24 9.32
CA ARG A 21 5.37 -5.46 8.04
C ARG A 21 6.24 -5.19 6.82
N ILE A 22 7.19 -4.27 6.92
CA ILE A 22 8.08 -3.90 5.82
C ILE A 22 9.09 -4.99 5.53
N VAL A 23 9.61 -5.65 6.56
CA VAL A 23 10.61 -6.73 6.40
C VAL A 23 10.03 -7.97 5.73
N SER A 24 8.71 -8.18 5.82
CA SER A 24 8.05 -9.35 5.22
C SER A 24 7.45 -9.12 3.83
N ASN A 25 7.33 -7.88 3.36
CA ASN A 25 6.67 -7.55 2.10
C ASN A 25 7.56 -6.85 1.07
N THR A 26 8.85 -7.14 1.03
CA THR A 26 9.64 -6.91 -0.18
C THR A 26 9.16 -7.88 -1.25
N ILE A 27 7.92 -7.73 -1.64
CA ILE A 27 7.37 -8.46 -2.77
C ILE A 27 7.76 -7.65 -3.99
N ASN A 28 8.74 -8.16 -4.71
CA ASN A 28 8.91 -7.83 -6.12
C ASN A 28 7.56 -7.99 -6.79
N PHE A 29 6.87 -6.88 -6.98
CA PHE A 29 5.58 -6.84 -7.64
C PHE A 29 5.80 -7.35 -9.06
N VAL A 30 5.40 -8.60 -9.27
CA VAL A 30 5.11 -9.29 -10.54
C VAL A 30 5.56 -8.57 -11.83
N CYS A 31 6.80 -8.12 -11.93
CA CYS A 31 7.38 -7.84 -13.24
C CYS A 31 7.99 -9.09 -13.88
N ASP A 32 8.34 -10.11 -13.10
CA ASP A 32 9.09 -11.26 -13.63
C ASP A 32 8.22 -12.42 -14.11
N SER A 33 6.93 -12.43 -13.77
CA SER A 33 6.06 -13.54 -14.16
C SER A 33 5.25 -13.30 -15.45
N VAL A 34 5.27 -12.09 -16.01
CA VAL A 34 4.47 -11.75 -17.20
C VAL A 34 5.25 -11.87 -18.50
N SER A 35 6.55 -12.15 -18.45
CA SER A 35 7.38 -12.26 -19.67
C SER A 35 7.12 -13.52 -20.49
N PHE A 36 6.19 -14.38 -20.13
CA PHE A 36 6.01 -15.66 -20.84
C PHE A 36 4.60 -15.90 -21.35
N ILE A 37 3.93 -14.88 -21.86
CA ILE A 37 2.73 -15.11 -22.69
C ILE A 37 2.98 -14.53 -24.08
N ILE A 38 3.55 -15.36 -24.92
CA ILE A 38 3.57 -15.17 -26.38
C ILE A 38 2.14 -15.31 -26.88
N GLY A 39 1.51 -14.20 -27.11
CA GLY A 39 0.18 -14.12 -27.69
C GLY A 39 -0.34 -12.70 -27.59
N GLY A 40 -0.09 -11.87 -28.60
CA GLY A 40 -0.55 -10.49 -28.67
C GLY A 40 -2.07 -10.40 -28.72
N SER A 41 -2.73 -10.59 -27.58
CA SER A 41 -4.15 -10.34 -27.42
C SER A 41 -4.36 -9.02 -26.68
N GLU A 42 -5.50 -8.38 -26.90
CA GLU A 42 -5.90 -7.15 -26.22
C GLU A 42 -5.88 -7.30 -24.69
N SER A 43 -6.08 -8.51 -24.16
CA SER A 43 -6.04 -8.81 -22.74
C SER A 43 -4.63 -8.62 -22.14
N SER A 44 -3.58 -8.98 -22.84
CA SER A 44 -2.20 -8.74 -22.42
C SER A 44 -1.88 -7.24 -22.32
N LYS A 45 -2.38 -6.46 -23.27
CA LYS A 45 -2.21 -4.99 -23.26
C LYS A 45 -2.92 -4.35 -22.06
N HIS A 46 -4.10 -4.82 -21.73
CA HIS A 46 -4.88 -4.30 -20.60
C HIS A 46 -4.21 -4.59 -19.24
N ILE A 47 -3.69 -5.81 -19.05
CA ILE A 47 -2.91 -6.16 -17.85
C ILE A 47 -1.66 -5.32 -17.72
N ASN A 48 -0.95 -5.09 -18.82
CA ASN A 48 0.24 -4.23 -18.83
C ASN A 48 -0.11 -2.78 -18.46
N ASP A 49 -1.26 -2.27 -18.89
CA ASP A 49 -1.75 -0.96 -18.51
C ASP A 49 -2.07 -0.87 -17.00
N ILE A 50 -2.74 -1.89 -16.45
CA ILE A 50 -2.98 -2.00 -15.00
C ILE A 50 -1.66 -1.98 -14.23
N ASN A 51 -0.71 -2.83 -14.60
CA ASN A 51 0.59 -2.90 -13.94
C ASN A 51 1.38 -1.59 -14.03
N SER A 52 1.31 -0.92 -15.17
CA SER A 52 1.93 0.39 -15.37
C SER A 52 1.32 1.46 -14.46
N LYS A 53 -0.01 1.48 -14.34
CA LYS A 53 -0.71 2.38 -13.42
C LYS A 53 -0.33 2.12 -11.97
N LEU A 54 -0.33 0.86 -11.52
CA LEU A 54 0.07 0.49 -10.17
C LEU A 54 1.51 0.90 -9.86
N LYS A 55 2.42 0.67 -10.80
CA LYS A 55 3.83 1.06 -10.66
C LYS A 55 3.99 2.58 -10.55
N SER A 56 3.20 3.36 -11.28
CA SER A 56 3.27 4.82 -11.25
C SER A 56 2.82 5.44 -9.92
N LEU A 57 2.16 4.68 -9.05
CA LEU A 57 1.71 5.17 -7.75
C LEU A 57 2.83 5.22 -6.69
N ASP A 58 3.96 4.56 -6.92
CA ASP A 58 5.12 4.53 -6.01
C ASP A 58 4.76 4.20 -4.55
N MET A 59 3.81 3.27 -4.37
CA MET A 59 3.24 2.95 -3.06
C MET A 59 4.29 2.50 -2.05
N ASP A 60 5.22 1.64 -2.45
CA ASP A 60 6.24 1.10 -1.56
C ASP A 60 7.17 2.22 -1.05
N LEU A 61 7.62 3.10 -1.94
CA LEU A 61 8.42 4.26 -1.56
C LEU A 61 7.67 5.17 -0.57
N LYS A 62 6.39 5.43 -0.81
CA LYS A 62 5.58 6.28 0.05
C LYS A 62 5.36 5.67 1.43
N ILE A 63 5.13 4.36 1.50
CA ILE A 63 5.01 3.62 2.76
C ILE A 63 6.34 3.66 3.52
N ASP A 64 7.47 3.45 2.85
CA ASP A 64 8.79 3.55 3.45
C ASP A 64 9.07 4.96 3.99
N MET A 65 8.68 6.00 3.26
CA MET A 65 8.78 7.39 3.74
C MET A 65 7.97 7.61 5.02
N VAL A 66 6.74 7.12 5.10
CA VAL A 66 5.92 7.20 6.32
C VAL A 66 6.64 6.56 7.50
N ASN A 67 7.20 5.38 7.32
CA ASN A 67 7.90 4.66 8.38
C ASN A 67 9.12 5.43 8.91
N VAL A 68 9.92 5.98 7.99
CA VAL A 68 11.07 6.80 8.36
C VAL A 68 10.65 8.06 9.11
N ILE A 69 9.56 8.71 8.66
CA ILE A 69 9.05 9.91 9.30
C ILE A 69 8.51 9.58 10.70
N CYS A 70 7.66 8.56 10.83
CA CYS A 70 7.09 8.13 12.12
C CYS A 70 8.18 7.74 13.12
N SER A 71 9.29 7.16 12.68
CA SER A 71 10.42 6.84 13.57
C SER A 71 11.15 8.07 14.13
N LYS A 72 10.94 9.25 13.57
CA LYS A 72 11.62 10.50 13.93
C LYS A 72 10.71 11.55 14.59
N ILE A 73 9.40 11.36 14.53
CA ILE A 73 8.43 12.27 15.14
C ILE A 73 8.44 12.09 16.66
N LYS A 74 8.22 13.19 17.39
CA LYS A 74 7.98 13.13 18.82
C LYS A 74 6.62 12.47 19.08
N HIS A 75 6.57 11.54 20.01
CA HIS A 75 5.36 10.82 20.39
C HIS A 75 4.47 11.65 21.34
N ASP A 76 3.97 12.77 20.87
CA ASP A 76 2.91 13.52 21.53
C ASP A 76 1.52 13.03 21.05
N GLU A 77 0.46 13.53 21.70
CA GLU A 77 -0.91 13.10 21.42
C GLU A 77 -1.32 13.35 19.96
N ILE A 78 -0.93 14.50 19.39
CA ILE A 78 -1.25 14.88 18.03
C ILE A 78 -0.53 13.97 17.03
N SER A 79 0.75 13.71 17.25
CA SER A 79 1.54 12.83 16.42
C SER A 79 1.00 11.41 16.42
N LEU A 80 0.63 10.88 17.58
CA LEU A 80 0.01 9.55 17.71
C LEU A 80 -1.32 9.44 16.95
N MET A 81 -2.14 10.47 16.99
CA MET A 81 -3.37 10.51 16.20
C MET A 81 -3.09 10.52 14.68
N CYS A 82 -2.10 11.29 14.25
CA CYS A 82 -1.69 11.33 12.84
C CYS A 82 -1.12 9.99 12.38
N GLU A 83 -0.27 9.35 13.18
CA GLU A 83 0.28 8.03 12.90
C GLU A 83 -0.81 6.96 12.76
N ALA A 84 -1.76 6.90 13.70
CA ALA A 84 -2.88 5.95 13.65
C ALA A 84 -3.75 6.15 12.40
N ASN A 85 -4.00 7.39 12.00
CA ASN A 85 -4.77 7.70 10.80
C ASN A 85 -4.04 7.27 9.52
N VAL A 86 -2.72 7.47 9.46
CA VAL A 86 -1.91 7.06 8.30
C VAL A 86 -1.79 5.54 8.26
N GLU A 87 -1.65 4.87 9.40
CA GLU A 87 -1.61 3.41 9.47
C GLU A 87 -2.90 2.78 8.92
N GLU A 88 -4.06 3.33 9.27
CA GLU A 88 -5.34 2.86 8.73
C GLU A 88 -5.44 3.06 7.21
N LEU A 89 -4.97 4.20 6.72
CA LEU A 89 -4.93 4.49 5.30
C LEU A 89 -4.01 3.51 4.55
N ILE A 90 -2.82 3.21 5.08
CA ILE A 90 -1.88 2.24 4.51
C ILE A 90 -2.53 0.85 4.47
N ARG A 91 -3.20 0.40 5.53
CA ARG A 91 -3.91 -0.89 5.53
C ARG A 91 -4.96 -0.99 4.42
N ARG A 92 -5.69 0.08 4.16
CA ARG A 92 -6.67 0.13 3.05
C ARG A 92 -5.98 0.06 1.68
N ILE A 93 -4.87 0.78 1.51
CA ILE A 93 -4.06 0.76 0.29
C ILE A 93 -3.51 -0.64 0.03
N GLU A 94 -2.93 -1.28 1.04
CA GLU A 94 -2.40 -2.65 0.94
C GLU A 94 -3.49 -3.66 0.61
N TYR A 95 -4.63 -3.59 1.30
CA TYR A 95 -5.77 -4.46 1.01
C TYR A 95 -6.24 -4.37 -0.44
N LEU A 96 -6.40 -3.15 -0.94
CA LEU A 96 -6.89 -2.92 -2.29
C LEU A 96 -5.86 -3.32 -3.35
N ARG A 97 -4.57 -3.07 -3.10
CA ARG A 97 -3.47 -3.54 -3.91
C ARG A 97 -3.46 -5.06 -4.02
N ASP A 98 -3.55 -5.74 -2.88
CA ASP A 98 -3.53 -7.21 -2.82
C ASP A 98 -4.76 -7.82 -3.49
N PHE A 99 -5.92 -7.17 -3.36
CA PHE A 99 -7.13 -7.53 -4.08
C PHE A 99 -6.94 -7.45 -5.61
N ILE A 100 -6.44 -6.32 -6.11
CA ILE A 100 -6.16 -6.12 -7.54
C ILE A 100 -5.18 -7.18 -8.04
N LYS A 101 -4.11 -7.44 -7.29
CA LYS A 101 -3.11 -8.45 -7.63
C LYS A 101 -3.74 -9.83 -7.76
N LYS A 102 -4.54 -10.23 -6.79
CA LYS A 102 -5.24 -11.52 -6.78
C LYS A 102 -6.17 -11.66 -8.00
N GLU A 103 -6.96 -10.63 -8.30
CA GLU A 103 -7.86 -10.64 -9.45
C GLU A 103 -7.10 -10.79 -10.79
N VAL A 104 -5.95 -10.12 -10.92
CA VAL A 104 -5.08 -10.25 -12.10
C VAL A 104 -4.49 -11.66 -12.19
N GLU A 105 -4.01 -12.23 -11.09
CA GLU A 105 -3.46 -13.59 -11.04
C GLU A 105 -4.54 -14.61 -11.38
N GLU A 106 -5.72 -14.55 -10.78
CA GLU A 106 -6.84 -15.44 -11.08
C GLU A 106 -7.33 -15.31 -12.53
N TYR A 107 -7.29 -14.11 -13.08
CA TYR A 107 -7.62 -13.89 -14.49
C TYR A 107 -6.64 -14.61 -15.42
N ASN A 108 -5.33 -14.53 -15.10
CA ASN A 108 -4.28 -15.17 -15.91
C ASN A 108 -4.31 -16.71 -15.83
N GLU A 109 -4.70 -17.26 -14.67
CA GLU A 109 -4.76 -18.72 -14.46
C GLU A 109 -5.99 -19.36 -15.10
N LYS A 110 -7.06 -18.62 -15.31
CA LYS A 110 -8.31 -19.18 -15.84
C LYS A 110 -8.18 -19.48 -17.34
N TRP A 111 -8.48 -20.71 -17.68
CA TRP A 111 -8.62 -21.13 -19.08
C TRP A 111 -9.64 -20.23 -19.81
N LEU A 112 -9.40 -19.86 -21.05
CA LEU A 112 -10.21 -18.90 -21.82
C LEU A 112 -10.14 -17.44 -21.33
N HIS A 113 -9.02 -17.01 -20.70
CA HIS A 113 -8.84 -15.61 -20.27
C HIS A 113 -9.04 -14.60 -21.42
N SER A 114 -8.70 -14.96 -22.66
CA SER A 114 -8.88 -14.10 -23.83
C SER A 114 -10.34 -13.78 -24.19
N TYR A 115 -11.30 -14.53 -23.66
CA TYR A 115 -12.74 -14.29 -23.84
C TYR A 115 -13.41 -13.60 -22.64
N ARG A 116 -12.63 -13.26 -21.62
CA ARG A 116 -13.12 -12.58 -20.42
C ARG A 116 -12.64 -11.13 -20.41
N VAL A 117 -13.44 -10.27 -19.84
CA VAL A 117 -13.06 -8.89 -19.59
C VAL A 117 -12.68 -8.77 -18.11
N LEU A 118 -11.43 -8.40 -17.84
CA LEU A 118 -10.98 -8.01 -16.52
C LEU A 118 -11.28 -6.50 -16.37
N ASN A 119 -12.20 -6.16 -15.50
CA ASN A 119 -12.53 -4.77 -15.22
C ASN A 119 -12.19 -4.44 -13.77
N LEU A 120 -11.13 -3.67 -13.55
CA LEU A 120 -10.62 -3.20 -12.27
C LEU A 120 -10.54 -1.66 -12.21
N ASP A 121 -11.27 -0.98 -13.08
CA ASP A 121 -11.20 0.48 -13.18
C ASP A 121 -11.64 1.19 -11.90
N ILE A 122 -12.63 0.64 -11.20
CA ILE A 122 -13.14 1.18 -9.94
C ILE A 122 -12.09 1.04 -8.85
N GLU A 123 -11.51 -0.15 -8.71
CA GLU A 123 -10.51 -0.49 -7.70
C GLU A 123 -9.22 0.32 -7.91
N ILE A 124 -8.77 0.46 -9.14
CA ILE A 124 -7.60 1.26 -9.49
C ILE A 124 -7.85 2.74 -9.21
N LYS A 125 -9.03 3.24 -9.52
CA LYS A 125 -9.41 4.62 -9.24
C LYS A 125 -9.49 4.88 -7.73
N GLU A 126 -10.06 3.96 -6.97
CA GLU A 126 -10.09 4.05 -5.51
C GLU A 126 -8.68 4.01 -4.94
N LEU A 127 -7.83 3.08 -5.36
CA LEU A 127 -6.44 2.98 -4.94
C LEU A 127 -5.67 4.28 -5.24
N THR A 128 -5.84 4.83 -6.44
CA THR A 128 -5.23 6.11 -6.82
C THR A 128 -5.67 7.25 -5.89
N SER A 129 -6.95 7.29 -5.52
CA SER A 129 -7.48 8.28 -4.60
C SER A 129 -6.90 8.12 -3.19
N LEU A 130 -6.77 6.89 -2.70
CA LEU A 130 -6.16 6.62 -1.39
C LEU A 130 -4.68 7.01 -1.35
N VAL A 131 -3.94 6.73 -2.43
CA VAL A 131 -2.52 7.14 -2.54
C VAL A 131 -2.38 8.66 -2.60
N PHE A 132 -3.27 9.35 -3.26
CA PHE A 132 -3.30 10.82 -3.26
C PHE A 132 -3.55 11.38 -1.84
N VAL A 133 -4.46 10.77 -1.07
CA VAL A 133 -4.68 11.13 0.33
C VAL A 133 -3.43 10.86 1.16
N LEU A 134 -2.72 9.75 0.90
CA LEU A 134 -1.46 9.41 1.57
C LEU A 134 -0.40 10.49 1.33
N ASP A 135 -0.27 11.03 0.13
CA ASP A 135 0.66 12.13 -0.17
C ASP A 135 0.38 13.37 0.71
N GLY A 136 -0.89 13.72 0.88
CA GLY A 136 -1.29 14.80 1.80
C GLY A 136 -0.94 14.49 3.26
N ARG A 137 -1.09 13.23 3.70
CA ARG A 137 -0.73 12.81 5.07
C ARG A 137 0.78 12.79 5.29
N ILE A 138 1.56 12.37 4.31
CA ILE A 138 3.03 12.45 4.36
C ILE A 138 3.46 13.91 4.57
N SER A 139 2.90 14.83 3.82
CA SER A 139 3.18 16.27 3.96
C SER A 139 2.85 16.80 5.36
N LEU A 140 1.73 16.35 5.94
CA LEU A 140 1.35 16.68 7.31
C LEU A 140 2.36 16.11 8.32
N LEU A 141 2.70 14.81 8.22
CA LEU A 141 3.68 14.17 9.09
C LEU A 141 5.05 14.85 9.02
N MET A 142 5.50 15.23 7.84
CA MET A 142 6.75 15.98 7.67
C MET A 142 6.74 17.33 8.39
N SER A 143 5.59 17.98 8.51
CA SER A 143 5.46 19.22 9.27
C SER A 143 5.63 19.04 10.76
N LEU A 144 5.45 17.83 11.29
CA LEU A 144 5.63 17.47 12.70
C LEU A 144 7.08 17.12 13.07
N LEU A 145 7.98 17.03 12.10
CA LEU A 145 9.42 16.76 12.32
C LEU A 145 10.21 17.95 12.88
N LYS A 146 9.58 19.09 13.11
CA LYS A 146 10.23 20.33 13.56
C LYS A 146 10.48 20.36 15.07
#